data_1e850b0b6377aa60e964e55da889006c
#
_entry.id   1e850b0b6377aa60e964e55da889006c
#
_cell.length_a   1.000
_cell.length_b   1.000
_cell.length_c   1.000
_cell.angle_alpha   90.00
_cell.angle_beta   90.00
_cell.angle_gamma   90.00
#
_symmetry.space_group_name_H-M   'P 1'
#
loop_
_entity.id
_entity.type
_entity.pdbx_description
1 polymer ?
#
loop_
_entity_poly.entity_id
_entity_poly.type
_entity_poly.pdbx_seq_one_letter_code
_entity_poly.pdbx_strand_id
1 'polypeptide(L)'
;ILVCLVGSEMCIRDRYQYWVHTEHIPKLGWMEKIFITPSNHRVHHAKNPEYIDANYGGVFIIWDRIFGTYIEEKDNIKPVYGTVKALNSWNPIWANFQVFYNMFLDSMRTKKLSDKFKVWYAPTYWRPSDVEEKYPSKPVDLQNKYNPFMSTSTKVFAAIQMLAMILISNSLFLN
;
A
#
# COMPACT_ATOMS: atom_id res chain seq x y z
N ILE A 1 -25.38 21.25 10.73
CA ILE A 1 -25.48 19.89 11.34
C ILE A 1 -24.88 18.84 10.42
N LEU A 2 -25.22 18.81 9.11
CA LEU A 2 -24.66 17.84 8.15
C LEU A 2 -23.13 17.94 8.01
N VAL A 3 -22.57 19.15 7.97
CA VAL A 3 -21.13 19.38 7.87
C VAL A 3 -20.40 18.88 9.13
N CYS A 4 -21.00 19.03 10.31
CA CYS A 4 -20.43 18.51 11.55
C CYS A 4 -20.49 16.98 11.64
N LEU A 5 -21.51 16.34 11.10
CA LEU A 5 -21.63 14.88 11.06
C LEU A 5 -20.58 14.26 10.14
N VAL A 6 -20.43 14.78 8.93
CA VAL A 6 -19.41 14.31 7.97
C VAL A 6 -17.99 14.50 8.55
N GLY A 7 -17.72 15.63 9.21
CA GLY A 7 -16.42 15.87 9.86
C GLY A 7 -16.14 14.90 11.01
N SER A 8 -17.14 14.58 11.83
CA SER A 8 -16.99 13.63 12.95
C SER A 8 -16.78 12.19 12.49
N GLU A 9 -17.47 11.75 11.44
CA GLU A 9 -17.28 10.42 10.85
C GLU A 9 -15.89 10.25 10.26
N MET A 10 -15.38 11.26 9.56
CA MET A 10 -14.00 11.25 9.05
C MET A 10 -13.00 11.15 10.21
N CYS A 11 -13.14 11.96 11.26
CA CYS A 11 -12.26 11.91 12.43
C CYS A 11 -12.29 10.57 13.17
N ILE A 12 -13.45 9.92 13.29
CA ILE A 12 -13.59 8.60 13.91
C ILE A 12 -12.87 7.56 13.06
N ARG A 13 -13.08 7.59 11.75
CA ARG A 13 -12.42 6.66 10.82
C ARG A 13 -10.90 6.87 10.82
N ASP A 14 -10.43 8.10 10.80
CA ASP A 14 -8.99 8.41 10.82
C ASP A 14 -8.33 7.91 12.11
N ARG A 15 -8.97 8.12 13.27
CA ARG A 15 -8.49 7.58 14.55
C ARG A 15 -8.46 6.07 14.58
N TYR A 16 -9.47 5.42 14.02
CA TYR A 16 -9.51 3.97 13.90
C TYR A 16 -8.39 3.46 12.99
N GLN A 17 -8.21 4.07 11.82
CA GLN A 17 -7.12 3.72 10.90
C GLN A 17 -5.75 3.95 11.53
N TYR A 18 -5.55 5.03 12.29
CA TYR A 18 -4.30 5.27 13.02
C TYR A 18 -3.99 4.15 14.01
N TRP A 19 -5.01 3.70 14.77
CA TRP A 19 -4.83 2.65 15.78
C TRP A 19 -4.45 1.30 15.17
N VAL A 20 -4.98 0.92 14.01
CA VAL A 20 -4.66 -0.39 13.40
C VAL A 20 -3.28 -0.44 12.74
N HIS A 21 -2.63 0.71 12.52
CA HIS A 21 -1.29 0.79 11.94
C HIS A 21 -0.20 0.73 13.02
N THR A 22 -0.15 -0.35 13.79
CA THR A 22 0.87 -0.55 14.83
C THR A 22 1.37 -1.98 14.89
N GLU A 23 2.65 -2.15 15.24
CA GLU A 23 3.25 -3.45 15.53
C GLU A 23 3.20 -3.79 17.02
N HIS A 24 2.88 -2.81 17.90
CA HIS A 24 2.95 -2.99 19.35
C HIS A 24 1.77 -3.74 19.94
N ILE A 25 0.66 -3.82 19.23
CA ILE A 25 -0.54 -4.51 19.71
C ILE A 25 -0.55 -5.92 19.14
N PRO A 26 -0.53 -6.97 19.99
CA PRO A 26 -0.62 -8.37 19.56
C PRO A 26 -2.03 -8.71 19.08
N LYS A 27 -2.25 -9.99 18.78
CA LYS A 27 -3.60 -10.51 18.47
C LYS A 27 -4.55 -10.26 19.63
N LEU A 28 -5.75 -9.77 19.34
CA LEU A 28 -6.78 -9.39 20.32
C LEU A 28 -7.88 -10.45 20.50
N GLY A 29 -7.61 -11.69 20.10
CA GLY A 29 -8.48 -12.84 20.32
C GLY A 29 -9.84 -12.71 19.63
N TRP A 30 -10.95 -12.66 20.42
CA TRP A 30 -12.29 -12.66 19.85
C TRP A 30 -12.61 -11.43 18.99
N MET A 31 -11.96 -10.29 19.26
CA MET A 31 -12.16 -9.04 18.47
C MET A 31 -11.77 -9.25 17.02
N GLU A 32 -10.79 -10.08 16.73
CA GLU A 32 -10.32 -10.39 15.37
C GLU A 32 -11.32 -11.21 14.54
N LYS A 33 -12.40 -11.65 15.18
CA LYS A 33 -13.50 -12.32 14.46
C LYS A 33 -14.49 -11.33 13.85
N ILE A 34 -14.55 -10.10 14.38
CA ILE A 34 -15.54 -9.08 14.02
C ILE A 34 -14.89 -7.84 13.43
N PHE A 35 -13.83 -7.35 14.07
CA PHE A 35 -13.18 -6.10 13.72
C PHE A 35 -11.84 -6.31 13.03
N ILE A 36 -11.45 -5.32 12.21
CA ILE A 36 -10.07 -5.21 11.74
C ILE A 36 -9.22 -4.74 12.91
N THR A 37 -8.34 -5.60 13.37
CA THR A 37 -7.36 -5.34 14.44
C THR A 37 -6.01 -5.01 13.82
N PRO A 38 -5.02 -4.52 14.58
CA PRO A 38 -3.67 -4.35 14.10
C PRO A 38 -3.07 -5.61 13.46
N SER A 39 -3.35 -6.80 14.01
CA SER A 39 -2.89 -8.07 13.44
C SER A 39 -3.48 -8.31 12.04
N ASN A 40 -4.79 -8.16 11.88
CA ASN A 40 -5.45 -8.30 10.58
C ASN A 40 -4.93 -7.28 9.56
N HIS A 41 -4.65 -6.05 10.02
CA HIS A 41 -4.19 -4.95 9.17
C HIS A 41 -2.72 -5.09 8.76
N ARG A 42 -1.87 -5.66 9.63
CA ARG A 42 -0.49 -6.04 9.26
C ARG A 42 -0.46 -7.02 8.11
N VAL A 43 -1.35 -8.00 8.09
CA VAL A 43 -1.51 -8.94 6.97
C VAL A 43 -1.89 -8.20 5.68
N HIS A 44 -2.84 -7.26 5.77
CA HIS A 44 -3.25 -6.44 4.62
C HIS A 44 -2.07 -5.66 3.99
N HIS A 45 -1.18 -5.12 4.80
CA HIS A 45 -0.01 -4.37 4.33
C HIS A 45 1.21 -5.22 3.97
N ALA A 46 1.13 -6.53 4.19
CA ALA A 46 2.26 -7.41 3.94
C ALA A 46 2.38 -7.79 2.45
N LYS A 47 3.61 -7.82 1.97
CA LYS A 47 3.94 -8.28 0.61
C LYS A 47 4.42 -9.73 0.57
N ASN A 48 4.34 -10.46 1.68
CA ASN A 48 4.61 -11.89 1.73
C ASN A 48 3.64 -12.63 0.82
N PRO A 49 4.09 -13.62 0.03
CA PRO A 49 3.20 -14.37 -0.86
C PRO A 49 1.97 -14.98 -0.17
N GLU A 50 2.11 -15.34 1.12
CA GLU A 50 1.04 -15.95 1.93
C GLU A 50 -0.03 -14.96 2.37
N TYR A 51 0.23 -13.65 2.26
CA TYR A 51 -0.63 -12.55 2.74
C TYR A 51 -1.16 -11.67 1.61
N ILE A 52 -0.76 -11.93 0.37
CA ILE A 52 -1.20 -11.12 -0.78
C ILE A 52 -2.70 -11.26 -0.97
N ASP A 53 -3.34 -10.15 -1.31
CA ASP A 53 -4.78 -10.04 -1.59
C ASP A 53 -5.67 -10.47 -0.41
N ALA A 54 -5.29 -10.10 0.81
CA ALA A 54 -6.00 -10.44 2.03
C ALA A 54 -6.46 -9.21 2.83
N ASN A 55 -7.51 -9.43 3.65
CA ASN A 55 -8.00 -8.54 4.69
C ASN A 55 -8.30 -7.11 4.19
N TYR A 56 -9.19 -6.97 3.21
CA TYR A 56 -9.56 -5.68 2.60
C TYR A 56 -10.50 -4.81 3.45
N GLY A 57 -11.11 -5.37 4.49
CA GLY A 57 -12.04 -4.65 5.35
C GLY A 57 -11.40 -3.40 5.98
N GLY A 58 -12.17 -2.33 6.11
CA GLY A 58 -11.71 -1.10 6.75
C GLY A 58 -11.95 -1.05 8.26
N VAL A 59 -13.07 -1.64 8.72
CA VAL A 59 -13.50 -1.70 10.13
C VAL A 59 -13.90 -3.10 10.53
N PHE A 60 -14.65 -3.80 9.68
CA PHE A 60 -15.18 -5.13 9.96
C PHE A 60 -14.51 -6.19 9.10
N ILE A 61 -13.86 -7.16 9.74
CA ILE A 61 -13.24 -8.33 9.11
C ILE A 61 -14.28 -9.36 8.61
N ILE A 62 -15.53 -9.20 9.03
CA ILE A 62 -16.63 -10.08 8.64
C ILE A 62 -16.79 -10.14 7.12
N TRP A 63 -16.57 -9.01 6.44
CA TRP A 63 -16.64 -8.96 4.97
C TRP A 63 -15.58 -9.85 4.31
N ASP A 64 -14.35 -9.84 4.83
CA ASP A 64 -13.29 -10.71 4.32
C ASP A 64 -13.60 -12.18 4.52
N ARG A 65 -14.27 -12.53 5.63
CA ARG A 65 -14.72 -13.90 5.88
C ARG A 65 -15.82 -14.33 4.92
N ILE A 66 -16.78 -13.44 4.63
CA ILE A 66 -17.86 -13.71 3.68
C ILE A 66 -17.33 -13.88 2.24
N PHE A 67 -16.39 -13.01 1.84
CA PHE A 67 -15.82 -13.03 0.49
C PHE A 67 -14.61 -13.97 0.33
N GLY A 68 -14.17 -14.63 1.40
CA GLY A 68 -13.05 -15.58 1.37
C GLY A 68 -11.67 -14.94 1.25
N THR A 69 -11.53 -13.65 1.57
CA THR A 69 -10.27 -12.91 1.54
C THR A 69 -9.60 -12.81 2.92
N TYR A 70 -10.17 -13.45 3.95
CA TYR A 70 -9.60 -13.45 5.29
C TYR A 70 -8.39 -14.37 5.41
N ILE A 71 -7.26 -13.81 5.86
CA ILE A 71 -6.06 -14.55 6.25
C ILE A 71 -5.62 -14.09 7.63
N GLU A 72 -5.41 -15.05 8.52
CA GLU A 72 -4.89 -14.79 9.87
C GLU A 72 -3.37 -14.58 9.83
N GLU A 73 -2.88 -13.63 10.62
CA GLU A 73 -1.43 -13.45 10.84
C GLU A 73 -0.82 -14.71 11.48
N LYS A 74 0.15 -15.31 10.83
CA LYS A 74 0.83 -16.52 11.32
C LYS A 74 2.02 -16.14 12.18
N ASP A 75 2.18 -16.79 13.34
CA ASP A 75 3.25 -16.50 14.29
C ASP A 75 4.66 -16.81 13.73
N ASN A 76 4.75 -17.76 12.80
CA ASN A 76 5.99 -18.17 12.15
C ASN A 76 6.33 -17.37 10.87
N ILE A 77 5.45 -16.51 10.39
CA ILE A 77 5.65 -15.70 9.17
C ILE A 77 5.49 -14.22 9.52
N LYS A 78 6.61 -13.57 9.78
CA LYS A 78 6.59 -12.14 10.10
C LYS A 78 6.18 -11.32 8.87
N PRO A 79 5.19 -10.41 8.99
CA PRO A 79 4.80 -9.52 7.91
C PRO A 79 5.95 -8.64 7.43
N VAL A 80 6.16 -8.57 6.13
CA VAL A 80 7.10 -7.66 5.47
C VAL A 80 6.29 -6.66 4.68
N TYR A 81 6.33 -5.40 5.11
CA TYR A 81 5.48 -4.35 4.55
C TYR A 81 5.98 -3.81 3.22
N GLY A 82 5.05 -3.42 2.38
CA GLY A 82 5.32 -2.77 1.11
C GLY A 82 4.38 -3.23 -0.01
N THR A 83 4.68 -2.79 -1.21
CA THR A 83 3.96 -3.19 -2.41
C THR A 83 4.66 -4.34 -3.12
N VAL A 84 3.90 -5.21 -3.77
CA VAL A 84 4.41 -6.35 -4.54
C VAL A 84 5.41 -5.89 -5.62
N LYS A 85 5.08 -4.80 -6.32
CA LYS A 85 5.99 -4.14 -7.27
C LYS A 85 6.55 -2.88 -6.61
N ALA A 86 7.77 -2.98 -6.11
CA ALA A 86 8.43 -1.86 -5.46
C ALA A 86 8.67 -0.71 -6.44
N LEU A 87 8.33 0.52 -6.02
CA LEU A 87 8.54 1.72 -6.82
C LEU A 87 10.03 2.01 -7.06
N ASN A 88 10.87 1.78 -6.06
CA ASN A 88 12.31 2.05 -6.07
C ASN A 88 12.68 3.45 -6.59
N SER A 89 11.91 4.46 -6.19
CA SER A 89 12.10 5.86 -6.60
C SER A 89 11.46 6.80 -5.58
N TRP A 90 12.12 7.91 -5.31
CA TRP A 90 11.58 9.04 -4.53
C TRP A 90 10.98 10.13 -5.44
N ASN A 91 10.93 9.91 -6.77
CA ASN A 91 10.31 10.86 -7.69
C ASN A 91 8.78 10.76 -7.59
N PRO A 92 8.08 11.82 -7.12
CA PRO A 92 6.62 11.80 -6.96
C PRO A 92 5.88 11.71 -8.30
N ILE A 93 6.42 12.27 -9.36
CA ILE A 93 5.83 12.17 -10.71
C ILE A 93 5.89 10.72 -11.16
N TRP A 94 7.04 10.06 -11.03
CA TRP A 94 7.19 8.65 -11.37
C TRP A 94 6.28 7.76 -10.53
N ALA A 95 6.14 8.04 -9.25
CA ALA A 95 5.25 7.30 -8.35
C ALA A 95 3.79 7.28 -8.85
N ASN A 96 3.32 8.39 -9.41
CA ASN A 96 1.96 8.49 -9.95
C ASN A 96 1.78 7.89 -11.35
N PHE A 97 2.81 7.93 -12.19
CA PHE A 97 2.71 7.52 -13.59
C PHE A 97 3.29 6.14 -13.92
N GLN A 98 4.08 5.54 -13.03
CA GLN A 98 4.75 4.25 -13.26
C GLN A 98 3.78 3.14 -13.71
N VAL A 99 2.61 3.04 -13.09
CA VAL A 99 1.64 1.97 -13.40
C VAL A 99 1.12 2.15 -14.82
N PHE A 100 0.69 3.35 -15.17
CA PHE A 100 0.20 3.67 -16.52
C PHE A 100 1.29 3.48 -17.58
N TYR A 101 2.52 3.87 -17.30
CA TYR A 101 3.65 3.65 -18.18
C TYR A 101 3.90 2.17 -18.45
N ASN A 102 3.87 1.33 -17.41
CA ASN A 102 4.04 -0.11 -17.57
C ASN A 102 2.88 -0.74 -18.36
N MET A 103 1.64 -0.34 -18.11
CA MET A 103 0.48 -0.77 -18.89
C MET A 103 0.61 -0.38 -20.35
N PHE A 104 1.04 0.85 -20.64
CA PHE A 104 1.31 1.31 -21.99
C PHE A 104 2.39 0.46 -22.68
N LEU A 105 3.50 0.20 -22.01
CA LEU A 105 4.55 -0.67 -22.55
C LEU A 105 4.05 -2.09 -22.84
N ASP A 106 3.28 -2.69 -21.91
CA ASP A 106 2.72 -4.03 -22.09
C ASP A 106 1.72 -4.06 -23.27
N SER A 107 0.90 -3.03 -23.41
CA SER A 107 0.00 -2.86 -24.58
C SER A 107 0.76 -2.76 -25.91
N MET A 108 1.89 -2.05 -25.93
CA MET A 108 2.72 -1.93 -27.14
C MET A 108 3.49 -3.22 -27.47
N ARG A 109 3.92 -3.97 -26.46
CA ARG A 109 4.75 -5.16 -26.60
C ARG A 109 3.99 -6.42 -27.00
N THR A 110 2.72 -6.55 -26.58
CA THR A 110 1.92 -7.71 -26.94
C THR A 110 1.60 -7.77 -28.44
N LYS A 111 1.63 -8.98 -29.00
CA LYS A 111 1.29 -9.24 -30.40
C LYS A 111 -0.22 -9.36 -30.60
N LYS A 112 -0.97 -9.72 -29.56
CA LYS A 112 -2.42 -9.95 -29.65
C LYS A 112 -3.17 -8.64 -29.55
N LEU A 113 -3.96 -8.30 -30.57
CA LEU A 113 -4.74 -7.07 -30.61
C LEU A 113 -5.74 -6.98 -29.46
N SER A 114 -6.40 -8.09 -29.09
CA SER A 114 -7.29 -8.14 -27.95
C SER A 114 -6.60 -7.77 -26.63
N ASP A 115 -5.36 -8.23 -26.46
CA ASP A 115 -4.61 -8.03 -25.23
C ASP A 115 -4.10 -6.58 -25.10
N LYS A 116 -3.89 -5.87 -26.24
CA LYS A 116 -3.57 -4.43 -26.25
C LYS A 116 -4.64 -3.59 -25.56
N PHE A 117 -5.89 -3.94 -25.76
CA PHE A 117 -7.00 -3.25 -25.10
C PHE A 117 -7.25 -3.80 -23.70
N LYS A 118 -7.13 -5.13 -23.51
CA LYS A 118 -7.40 -5.79 -22.24
C LYS A 118 -6.51 -5.30 -21.10
N VAL A 119 -5.25 -4.94 -21.37
CA VAL A 119 -4.33 -4.35 -20.37
C VAL A 119 -4.95 -3.18 -19.62
N TRP A 120 -5.83 -2.38 -20.25
CA TRP A 120 -6.36 -1.16 -19.67
C TRP A 120 -7.53 -1.35 -18.71
N TYR A 121 -8.20 -2.51 -18.73
CA TYR A 121 -9.34 -2.79 -17.85
C TYR A 121 -9.23 -4.11 -17.08
N ALA A 122 -8.21 -4.91 -17.36
CA ALA A 122 -7.93 -6.13 -16.61
C ALA A 122 -7.44 -5.80 -15.19
N PRO A 123 -7.55 -6.76 -14.25
CA PRO A 123 -6.95 -6.60 -12.92
C PRO A 123 -5.46 -6.30 -13.00
N THR A 124 -4.94 -5.50 -12.07
CA THR A 124 -3.56 -4.99 -12.10
C THR A 124 -2.47 -6.07 -12.04
N TYR A 125 -2.80 -7.28 -11.60
CA TYR A 125 -1.90 -8.43 -11.63
C TYR A 125 -1.86 -9.14 -13.00
N TRP A 126 -2.87 -8.90 -13.87
CA TRP A 126 -2.93 -9.53 -15.17
C TRP A 126 -1.96 -8.88 -16.15
N ARG A 127 -1.24 -9.72 -16.90
CA ARG A 127 -0.39 -9.29 -18.01
C ARG A 127 -0.56 -10.23 -19.22
N PRO A 128 -0.35 -9.75 -20.47
CA PRO A 128 -0.32 -10.61 -21.63
C PRO A 128 0.72 -11.71 -21.48
N SER A 129 0.37 -12.95 -21.79
CA SER A 129 1.26 -14.12 -21.62
C SER A 129 2.55 -14.02 -22.42
N ASP A 130 2.47 -13.49 -23.65
CA ASP A 130 3.62 -13.29 -24.53
C ASP A 130 4.58 -12.19 -24.01
N VAL A 131 4.04 -11.22 -23.27
CA VAL A 131 4.84 -10.18 -22.63
C VAL A 131 5.46 -10.70 -21.34
N GLU A 132 4.71 -11.47 -20.53
CA GLU A 132 5.24 -12.04 -19.28
C GLU A 132 6.35 -13.06 -19.56
N GLU A 133 6.22 -13.89 -20.62
CA GLU A 133 7.26 -14.83 -21.04
C GLU A 133 8.56 -14.13 -21.45
N LYS A 134 8.45 -13.05 -22.24
CA LYS A 134 9.61 -12.32 -22.76
C LYS A 134 10.21 -11.31 -21.77
N TYR A 135 9.37 -10.73 -20.93
CA TYR A 135 9.71 -9.70 -19.94
C TYR A 135 9.11 -10.06 -18.57
N PRO A 136 9.62 -11.12 -17.92
CA PRO A 136 9.04 -11.60 -16.68
C PRO A 136 9.06 -10.53 -15.59
N SER A 137 8.01 -10.53 -14.79
CA SER A 137 7.92 -9.67 -13.61
C SER A 137 9.01 -10.05 -12.62
N LYS A 138 9.68 -9.05 -12.02
CA LYS A 138 10.67 -9.33 -10.99
C LYS A 138 9.98 -9.98 -9.79
N PRO A 139 10.62 -11.00 -9.17
CA PRO A 139 10.09 -11.59 -7.95
C PRO A 139 9.96 -10.53 -6.84
N VAL A 140 9.05 -10.77 -5.90
CA VAL A 140 8.86 -9.89 -4.75
C VAL A 140 10.11 -9.92 -3.89
N ASP A 141 10.76 -8.78 -3.75
CA ASP A 141 11.91 -8.66 -2.86
C ASP A 141 11.43 -8.45 -1.42
N LEU A 142 11.56 -9.46 -0.59
CA LEU A 142 11.17 -9.41 0.82
C LEU A 142 12.25 -8.80 1.72
N GLN A 143 13.48 -8.68 1.27
CA GLN A 143 14.62 -8.37 2.13
C GLN A 143 15.11 -6.93 2.03
N ASN A 144 15.04 -6.32 0.85
CA ASN A 144 15.67 -5.03 0.62
C ASN A 144 14.68 -3.87 0.65
N LYS A 145 14.93 -2.91 1.54
CA LYS A 145 14.29 -1.58 1.46
C LYS A 145 15.05 -0.73 0.46
N TYR A 146 14.32 0.01 -0.36
CA TYR A 146 14.93 1.01 -1.24
C TYR A 146 15.61 2.10 -0.41
N ASN A 147 16.93 2.13 -0.45
CA ASN A 147 17.76 3.09 0.28
C ASN A 147 18.91 3.58 -0.63
N PRO A 148 18.60 4.49 -1.57
CA PRO A 148 19.62 5.03 -2.45
C PRO A 148 20.63 5.88 -1.68
N PHE A 149 21.86 5.92 -2.19
CA PHE A 149 22.86 6.82 -1.66
C PHE A 149 22.37 8.28 -1.76
N MET A 150 22.40 9.00 -0.64
CA MET A 150 22.11 10.42 -0.59
C MET A 150 23.33 11.21 -0.11
N SER A 151 23.70 12.23 -0.86
CA SER A 151 24.80 13.13 -0.46
C SER A 151 24.46 13.87 0.84
N THR A 152 25.47 14.28 1.59
CA THR A 152 25.27 15.06 2.83
C THR A 152 24.51 16.35 2.57
N SER A 153 24.78 17.03 1.46
CA SER A 153 24.05 18.24 1.05
C SER A 153 22.56 17.98 0.83
N THR A 154 22.20 16.87 0.20
CA THR A 154 20.80 16.46 0.02
C THR A 154 20.09 16.19 1.36
N LYS A 155 20.78 15.52 2.29
CA LYS A 155 20.25 15.28 3.65
C LYS A 155 20.02 16.57 4.42
N VAL A 156 20.99 17.51 4.37
CA VAL A 156 20.86 18.82 5.01
C VAL A 156 19.72 19.63 4.40
N PHE A 157 19.61 19.64 3.07
CA PHE A 157 18.51 20.31 2.37
C PHE A 157 17.14 19.74 2.79
N ALA A 158 16.99 18.42 2.82
CA ALA A 158 15.76 17.77 3.27
C ALA A 158 15.42 18.10 4.73
N ALA A 159 16.44 18.14 5.62
CA ALA A 159 16.24 18.51 7.02
C ALA A 159 15.78 19.96 7.18
N ILE A 160 16.35 20.90 6.41
CA ILE A 160 15.92 22.31 6.40
C ILE A 160 14.48 22.44 5.91
N GLN A 161 14.12 21.75 4.83
CA GLN A 161 12.73 21.75 4.34
C GLN A 161 11.75 21.19 5.38
N MET A 162 12.10 20.08 6.04
CA MET A 162 11.27 19.52 7.09
C MET A 162 11.08 20.48 8.26
N LEU A 163 12.15 21.16 8.70
CA LEU A 163 12.08 22.17 9.75
C LEU A 163 11.20 23.35 9.35
N ALA A 164 11.36 23.84 8.12
CA ALA A 164 10.52 24.92 7.59
C ALA A 164 9.05 24.53 7.55
N MET A 165 8.72 23.33 7.12
CA MET A 165 7.34 22.81 7.12
C MET A 165 6.75 22.74 8.53
N ILE A 166 7.52 22.28 9.51
CA ILE A 166 7.10 22.22 10.92
C ILE A 166 6.83 23.64 11.46
N LEU A 167 7.72 24.60 11.18
CA LEU A 167 7.57 25.98 11.64
C LEU A 167 6.34 26.66 11.00
N ILE A 168 6.14 26.49 9.69
CA ILE A 168 4.97 27.02 8.98
C ILE A 168 3.69 26.41 9.53
N SER A 169 3.65 25.10 9.69
CA SER A 169 2.50 24.39 10.24
C SER A 169 2.15 24.92 11.63
N ASN A 170 3.13 25.02 12.55
CA ASN A 170 2.91 25.55 13.88
C ASN A 170 2.43 27.00 13.86
N SER A 171 2.95 27.85 12.97
CA SER A 171 2.49 29.25 12.87
C SER A 171 1.03 29.37 12.42
N LEU A 172 0.55 28.43 11.57
CA LEU A 172 -0.85 28.39 11.14
C LEU A 172 -1.80 27.88 12.23
N PHE A 173 -1.31 27.09 13.18
CA PHE A 173 -2.13 26.61 14.31
C PHE A 173 -2.18 27.58 15.49
N LEU A 174 -1.26 28.55 15.56
CA LEU A 174 -1.18 29.54 16.66
C LEU A 174 -1.93 30.84 16.34
N ASN A 175 -2.37 31.04 15.12
CA ASN A 175 -3.22 32.15 14.68
C ASN A 175 -4.66 31.66 14.42
#